data_a125b286e891eb99d3d0efb1149af0f4
#
_entry.id   a125b286e891eb99d3d0efb1149af0f4
#
_cell.length_a   1.000
_cell.length_b   1.000
_cell.length_c   1.000
_cell.angle_alpha   90.00
_cell.angle_beta   90.00
_cell.angle_gamma   90.00
#
_symmetry.space_group_name_H-M   'P 1'
#
loop_
_entity.id
_entity.type
_entity.pdbx_description
1 polymer ?
#
loop_
_entity_poly.entity_id
_entity_poly.type
_entity_poly.pdbx_seq_one_letter_code
_entity_poly.pdbx_strand_id
1 'polypeptide(L)'
;MSSPADAPASGAEPERIIDGTGVASGIAIGAIYRYDVGTPAVDQTPIAPEEVEDELAVLDDALARAEQEIEQVRTIADRVLGEDQAAIVEAQRMMLHDEALLGPVRDRIRTDHESAGQALQSVLRGYRQRIEESDNAYLRERTNDLMEVETRLLRALERGKTAAKIEPNAIVVA
;
A
#
# COMPACT_ATOMS: atom_id res chain seq x y z
N MET A 1 -0.14 18.72 61.08
CA MET A 1 0.52 17.54 60.49
C MET A 1 -0.43 17.06 59.38
N SER A 2 -0.20 17.60 58.18
CA SER A 2 -1.05 17.26 57.02
C SER A 2 -0.31 16.19 56.21
N SER A 3 -1.01 15.09 55.98
CA SER A 3 -0.58 14.01 55.09
C SER A 3 -0.57 14.46 53.62
N PRO A 4 0.42 14.12 52.82
CA PRO A 4 0.42 14.48 51.42
C PRO A 4 -0.55 13.55 50.68
N ALA A 5 -1.32 14.21 49.83
CA ALA A 5 -2.30 13.62 48.94
C ALA A 5 -1.67 12.61 47.98
N ASP A 6 -2.38 11.53 47.87
CA ASP A 6 -2.28 10.48 46.88
C ASP A 6 -2.38 11.08 45.47
N ALA A 7 -1.33 10.93 44.70
CA ALA A 7 -1.33 11.30 43.27
C ALA A 7 -2.07 10.18 42.52
N PRO A 8 -2.99 10.51 41.58
CA PRO A 8 -3.69 9.49 40.83
C PRO A 8 -2.70 8.73 39.94
N ALA A 9 -2.73 7.39 40.12
CA ALA A 9 -2.02 6.48 39.25
C ALA A 9 -2.35 6.76 37.76
N SER A 10 -1.30 6.93 36.98
CA SER A 10 -1.33 6.92 35.53
C SER A 10 -2.31 5.86 35.00
N GLY A 11 -3.30 6.28 34.25
CA GLY A 11 -4.28 5.39 33.64
C GLY A 11 -3.59 4.43 32.68
N ALA A 12 -3.26 3.25 33.18
CA ALA A 12 -2.89 2.13 32.33
C ALA A 12 -4.11 1.78 31.49
N GLU A 13 -3.96 1.80 30.18
CA GLU A 13 -5.01 1.28 29.29
C GLU A 13 -5.34 -0.16 29.69
N PRO A 14 -6.62 -0.57 29.63
CA PRO A 14 -7.01 -1.91 30.04
C PRO A 14 -6.29 -2.95 29.18
N GLU A 15 -5.74 -3.98 29.83
CA GLU A 15 -5.15 -5.12 29.15
C GLU A 15 -6.14 -5.73 28.16
N ARG A 16 -5.71 -5.89 26.91
CA ARG A 16 -6.52 -6.50 25.85
C ARG A 16 -5.89 -7.81 25.40
N ILE A 17 -6.63 -8.89 25.60
CA ILE A 17 -6.25 -10.24 25.16
C ILE A 17 -6.92 -10.49 23.80
N ILE A 18 -6.14 -10.95 22.82
CA ILE A 18 -6.61 -11.32 21.49
C ILE A 18 -6.26 -12.79 21.28
N ASP A 19 -7.27 -13.60 21.00
CA ASP A 19 -7.08 -15.00 20.64
C ASP A 19 -6.67 -15.12 19.17
N GLY A 20 -5.78 -16.07 18.87
CA GLY A 20 -5.29 -16.27 17.50
C GLY A 20 -4.76 -17.68 17.30
N THR A 21 -4.48 -18.02 16.04
CA THR A 21 -3.84 -19.29 15.65
C THR A 21 -2.35 -19.10 15.53
N GLY A 22 -1.56 -19.82 16.34
CA GLY A 22 -0.11 -19.81 16.27
C GLY A 22 0.38 -20.52 15.00
N VAL A 23 1.11 -19.81 14.13
CA VAL A 23 1.73 -20.37 12.91
C VAL A 23 3.24 -20.58 13.07
N ALA A 24 3.83 -20.06 14.15
CA ALA A 24 5.22 -20.26 14.54
C ALA A 24 5.32 -20.40 16.04
N SER A 25 6.34 -21.13 16.52
CA SER A 25 6.63 -21.28 17.95
C SER A 25 7.43 -20.07 18.44
N GLY A 26 7.18 -19.65 19.68
CA GLY A 26 7.93 -18.60 20.36
C GLY A 26 7.07 -17.62 21.12
N ILE A 27 7.73 -16.76 21.88
CA ILE A 27 7.13 -15.63 22.59
C ILE A 27 7.91 -14.39 22.18
N ALA A 28 7.23 -13.33 21.81
CA ALA A 28 7.82 -12.03 21.55
C ALA A 28 7.25 -10.97 22.50
N ILE A 29 8.10 -10.08 22.97
CA ILE A 29 7.73 -8.94 23.82
C ILE A 29 8.33 -7.70 23.18
N GLY A 30 7.51 -6.69 22.91
CA GLY A 30 7.98 -5.46 22.26
C GLY A 30 6.88 -4.42 22.13
N ALA A 31 7.24 -3.24 21.63
CA ALA A 31 6.29 -2.20 21.27
C ALA A 31 5.41 -2.67 20.11
N ILE A 32 4.13 -2.30 20.13
CA ILE A 32 3.20 -2.63 19.04
C ILE A 32 3.33 -1.59 17.94
N TYR A 33 3.58 -2.07 16.72
CA TYR A 33 3.45 -1.28 15.51
C TYR A 33 2.22 -1.77 14.74
N ARG A 34 1.19 -0.91 14.64
CA ARG A 34 0.02 -1.22 13.82
C ARG A 34 0.36 -1.01 12.36
N TYR A 35 0.31 -2.08 11.60
CA TYR A 35 0.40 -2.03 10.15
C TYR A 35 -1.01 -2.00 9.57
N ASP A 36 -1.37 -0.87 8.96
CA ASP A 36 -2.66 -0.76 8.28
C ASP A 36 -2.58 -1.49 6.93
N VAL A 37 -3.30 -2.60 6.83
CA VAL A 37 -3.41 -3.38 5.57
C VAL A 37 -4.41 -2.76 4.58
N GLY A 38 -5.14 -1.71 4.96
CA GLY A 38 -6.08 -1.00 4.10
C GLY A 38 -5.42 -0.30 2.91
N THR A 39 -6.23 0.12 1.97
CA THR A 39 -5.78 1.04 0.92
C THR A 39 -5.52 2.41 1.54
N PRO A 40 -4.33 3.01 1.36
CA PRO A 40 -4.01 4.31 1.92
C PRO A 40 -5.03 5.38 1.53
N ALA A 41 -5.34 6.26 2.47
CA ALA A 41 -6.14 7.43 2.17
C ALA A 41 -5.35 8.38 1.27
N VAL A 42 -5.95 8.80 0.16
CA VAL A 42 -5.32 9.71 -0.80
C VAL A 42 -5.85 11.11 -0.56
N ASP A 43 -4.93 12.05 -0.40
CA ASP A 43 -5.26 13.48 -0.37
C ASP A 43 -5.84 13.91 -1.72
N GLN A 44 -7.00 14.54 -1.70
CA GLN A 44 -7.73 15.01 -2.88
C GLN A 44 -7.43 16.48 -3.19
N THR A 45 -6.45 17.09 -2.51
CA THR A 45 -6.04 18.48 -2.75
C THR A 45 -5.30 18.55 -4.08
N PRO A 46 -5.70 19.41 -5.03
CA PRO A 46 -4.94 19.63 -6.26
C PRO A 46 -3.54 20.16 -5.96
N ILE A 47 -2.58 19.73 -6.77
CA ILE A 47 -1.20 20.24 -6.73
C ILE A 47 -1.08 21.59 -7.48
N ALA A 48 -0.07 22.38 -7.13
CA ALA A 48 0.22 23.60 -7.87
C ALA A 48 0.87 23.27 -9.24
N PRO A 49 0.66 24.09 -10.28
CA PRO A 49 1.23 23.83 -11.60
C PRO A 49 2.76 23.67 -11.61
N GLU A 50 3.46 24.34 -10.71
CA GLU A 50 4.91 24.25 -10.50
C GLU A 50 5.36 22.94 -9.86
N GLU A 51 4.47 22.20 -9.22
CA GLU A 51 4.74 20.93 -8.55
C GLU A 51 4.56 19.70 -9.45
N VAL A 52 4.07 19.90 -10.69
CA VAL A 52 3.74 18.82 -11.63
C VAL A 52 4.93 17.90 -11.91
N GLU A 53 6.11 18.46 -12.17
CA GLU A 53 7.31 17.64 -12.44
C GLU A 53 7.80 16.90 -11.21
N ASP A 54 7.69 17.50 -10.03
CA ASP A 54 8.01 16.84 -8.76
C ASP A 54 7.03 15.69 -8.49
N GLU A 55 5.75 15.86 -8.76
CA GLU A 55 4.75 14.82 -8.57
C GLU A 55 4.90 13.66 -9.57
N LEU A 56 5.32 13.95 -10.82
CA LEU A 56 5.70 12.90 -11.78
C LEU A 56 6.91 12.10 -11.29
N ALA A 57 7.90 12.76 -10.71
CA ALA A 57 9.04 12.09 -10.10
C ALA A 57 8.64 11.23 -8.89
N VAL A 58 7.69 11.69 -8.06
CA VAL A 58 7.10 10.92 -6.95
C VAL A 58 6.42 9.65 -7.46
N LEU A 59 5.69 9.73 -8.59
CA LEU A 59 5.08 8.56 -9.23
C LEU A 59 6.14 7.56 -9.71
N ASP A 60 7.19 8.04 -10.41
CA ASP A 60 8.25 7.18 -10.94
C ASP A 60 9.04 6.51 -9.80
N ASP A 61 9.30 7.21 -8.72
CA ASP A 61 9.90 6.66 -7.51
C ASP A 61 9.02 5.60 -6.83
N ALA A 62 7.70 5.80 -6.82
CA ALA A 62 6.76 4.82 -6.27
C ALA A 62 6.71 3.55 -7.14
N LEU A 63 6.76 3.69 -8.46
CA LEU A 63 6.85 2.56 -9.40
C LEU A 63 8.11 1.75 -9.16
N ALA A 64 9.26 2.41 -9.02
CA ALA A 64 10.53 1.74 -8.73
C ALA A 64 10.50 0.97 -7.39
N ARG A 65 9.90 1.56 -6.35
CA ARG A 65 9.70 0.88 -5.04
C ARG A 65 8.79 -0.34 -5.17
N ALA A 66 7.66 -0.20 -5.87
CA ALA A 66 6.71 -1.29 -6.08
C ALA A 66 7.35 -2.44 -6.88
N GLU A 67 8.17 -2.13 -7.89
CA GLU A 67 8.92 -3.13 -8.65
C GLU A 67 9.94 -3.88 -7.78
N GLN A 68 10.67 -3.18 -6.92
CA GLN A 68 11.60 -3.82 -5.98
C GLN A 68 10.88 -4.76 -5.01
N GLU A 69 9.71 -4.39 -4.51
CA GLU A 69 8.91 -5.27 -3.66
C GLU A 69 8.45 -6.53 -4.41
N ILE A 70 7.99 -6.39 -5.65
CA ILE A 70 7.59 -7.53 -6.49
C ILE A 70 8.79 -8.46 -6.72
N GLU A 71 9.97 -7.94 -7.02
CA GLU A 71 11.18 -8.74 -7.25
C GLU A 71 11.61 -9.51 -5.98
N GLN A 72 11.46 -8.90 -4.80
CA GLN A 72 11.70 -9.60 -3.53
C GLN A 72 10.71 -10.76 -3.33
N VAL A 73 9.41 -10.53 -3.59
CA VAL A 73 8.38 -11.56 -3.52
C VAL A 73 8.67 -12.68 -4.53
N ARG A 74 9.05 -12.34 -5.77
CA ARG A 74 9.44 -13.30 -6.81
C ARG A 74 10.58 -14.18 -6.36
N THR A 75 11.64 -13.57 -5.80
CA THR A 75 12.80 -14.31 -5.31
C THR A 75 12.45 -15.32 -4.21
N ILE A 76 11.50 -14.97 -3.34
CA ILE A 76 11.00 -15.88 -2.30
C ILE A 76 10.12 -16.97 -2.91
N ALA A 77 9.21 -16.60 -3.82
CA ALA A 77 8.30 -17.53 -4.48
C ALA A 77 9.06 -18.60 -5.28
N ASP A 78 10.07 -18.21 -6.05
CA ASP A 78 10.93 -19.13 -6.80
C ASP A 78 11.56 -20.20 -5.90
N ARG A 79 12.00 -19.82 -4.70
CA ARG A 79 12.66 -20.74 -3.76
C ARG A 79 11.72 -21.70 -3.04
N VAL A 80 10.48 -21.25 -2.79
CA VAL A 80 9.55 -21.95 -1.88
C VAL A 80 8.42 -22.65 -2.65
N LEU A 81 7.92 -22.06 -3.74
CA LEU A 81 6.67 -22.44 -4.39
C LEU A 81 6.85 -22.93 -5.84
N GLY A 82 7.98 -22.70 -6.48
CA GLY A 82 8.28 -23.15 -7.84
C GLY A 82 7.81 -22.20 -8.96
N GLU A 83 8.10 -22.58 -10.23
CA GLU A 83 7.99 -21.72 -11.42
C GLU A 83 6.56 -21.20 -11.71
N ASP A 84 5.52 -21.96 -11.40
CA ASP A 84 4.13 -21.56 -11.68
C ASP A 84 3.72 -20.31 -10.88
N GLN A 85 4.22 -20.16 -9.66
CA GLN A 85 3.94 -19.01 -8.81
C GLN A 85 4.72 -17.77 -9.26
N ALA A 86 5.89 -17.95 -9.82
CA ALA A 86 6.70 -16.87 -10.39
C ALA A 86 5.99 -16.18 -11.57
N ALA A 87 5.22 -16.92 -12.37
CA ALA A 87 4.46 -16.37 -13.49
C ALA A 87 3.37 -15.37 -13.05
N ILE A 88 2.73 -15.61 -11.89
CA ILE A 88 1.74 -14.68 -11.33
C ILE A 88 2.39 -13.36 -10.95
N VAL A 89 3.55 -13.45 -10.29
CA VAL A 89 4.31 -12.27 -9.86
C VAL A 89 4.81 -11.47 -11.07
N GLU A 90 5.24 -12.15 -12.14
CA GLU A 90 5.65 -11.49 -13.37
C GLU A 90 4.49 -10.75 -14.07
N ALA A 91 3.28 -11.32 -14.04
CA ALA A 91 2.10 -10.62 -14.56
C ALA A 91 1.81 -9.32 -13.81
N GLN A 92 1.95 -9.31 -12.48
CA GLN A 92 1.82 -8.08 -11.68
C GLN A 92 2.89 -7.04 -12.03
N ARG A 93 4.14 -7.47 -12.27
CA ARG A 93 5.22 -6.58 -12.71
C ARG A 93 4.91 -5.94 -14.06
N MET A 94 4.41 -6.72 -15.02
CA MET A 94 4.00 -6.19 -16.33
C MET A 94 2.89 -5.13 -16.21
N MET A 95 1.93 -5.31 -15.30
CA MET A 95 0.85 -4.34 -15.07
C MET A 95 1.37 -3.01 -14.51
N LEU A 96 2.44 -3.03 -13.68
CA LEU A 96 3.05 -1.80 -13.17
C LEU A 96 3.65 -0.91 -14.27
N HIS A 97 4.07 -1.51 -15.40
CA HIS A 97 4.68 -0.80 -16.52
C HIS A 97 3.74 -0.66 -17.72
N ASP A 98 2.45 -0.97 -17.53
CA ASP A 98 1.48 -0.85 -18.62
C ASP A 98 1.20 0.62 -18.90
N GLU A 99 1.62 1.06 -20.09
CA GLU A 99 1.42 2.44 -20.56
C GLU A 99 -0.06 2.78 -20.74
N ALA A 100 -0.92 1.77 -20.96
CA ALA A 100 -2.36 1.98 -20.95
C ALA A 100 -2.87 2.43 -19.58
N LEU A 101 -2.20 2.02 -18.47
CA LEU A 101 -2.48 2.48 -17.13
C LEU A 101 -1.75 3.81 -16.82
N LEU A 102 -0.43 3.85 -17.06
CA LEU A 102 0.42 4.95 -16.61
C LEU A 102 0.26 6.22 -17.46
N GLY A 103 -0.02 6.09 -18.76
CA GLY A 103 -0.27 7.23 -19.64
C GLY A 103 -1.39 8.12 -19.11
N PRO A 104 -2.61 7.60 -18.90
CA PRO A 104 -3.71 8.38 -18.33
C PRO A 104 -3.43 8.95 -16.94
N VAL A 105 -2.64 8.25 -16.10
CA VAL A 105 -2.24 8.76 -14.78
C VAL A 105 -1.34 9.99 -14.92
N ARG A 106 -0.30 9.90 -15.75
CA ARG A 106 0.61 11.03 -16.04
C ARG A 106 -0.11 12.21 -16.67
N ASP A 107 -1.08 11.94 -17.56
CA ASP A 107 -1.87 12.98 -18.19
C ASP A 107 -2.71 13.75 -17.15
N ARG A 108 -3.35 13.07 -16.21
CA ARG A 108 -4.12 13.72 -15.14
C ARG A 108 -3.25 14.58 -14.22
N ILE A 109 -2.04 14.12 -13.90
CA ILE A 109 -1.08 14.93 -13.11
C ILE A 109 -0.77 16.21 -13.89
N ARG A 110 -0.52 16.13 -15.21
CA ARG A 110 -0.15 17.29 -16.03
C ARG A 110 -1.31 18.24 -16.32
N THR A 111 -2.49 17.71 -16.61
CA THR A 111 -3.62 18.51 -17.13
C THR A 111 -4.61 18.89 -16.05
N ASP A 112 -4.89 17.95 -15.15
CA ASP A 112 -5.91 18.13 -14.11
C ASP A 112 -5.29 18.56 -12.77
N HIS A 113 -3.95 18.60 -12.69
CA HIS A 113 -3.18 18.92 -11.48
C HIS A 113 -3.57 18.03 -10.30
N GLU A 114 -3.90 16.77 -10.58
CA GLU A 114 -4.15 15.77 -9.55
C GLU A 114 -2.81 15.28 -8.96
N SER A 115 -2.79 14.98 -7.65
CA SER A 115 -1.64 14.25 -7.08
C SER A 115 -1.51 12.86 -7.70
N ALA A 116 -0.32 12.25 -7.67
CA ALA A 116 -0.10 10.92 -8.24
C ALA A 116 -1.06 9.86 -7.67
N GLY A 117 -1.36 9.94 -6.37
CA GLY A 117 -2.33 9.05 -5.73
C GLY A 117 -3.75 9.29 -6.22
N GLN A 118 -4.16 10.55 -6.37
CA GLN A 118 -5.48 10.93 -6.86
C GLN A 118 -5.66 10.51 -8.33
N ALA A 119 -4.68 10.80 -9.18
CA ALA A 119 -4.67 10.42 -10.58
C ALA A 119 -4.77 8.90 -10.77
N LEU A 120 -3.99 8.13 -9.98
CA LEU A 120 -4.03 6.67 -9.98
C LEU A 120 -5.43 6.14 -9.59
N GLN A 121 -6.01 6.63 -8.50
CA GLN A 121 -7.34 6.22 -8.07
C GLN A 121 -8.42 6.59 -9.11
N SER A 122 -8.32 7.77 -9.71
CA SER A 122 -9.27 8.24 -10.73
C SER A 122 -9.25 7.34 -11.97
N VAL A 123 -8.06 7.00 -12.45
CA VAL A 123 -7.88 6.11 -13.62
C VAL A 123 -8.40 4.71 -13.30
N LEU A 124 -8.01 4.12 -12.18
CA LEU A 124 -8.40 2.76 -11.80
C LEU A 124 -9.90 2.64 -11.49
N ARG A 125 -10.51 3.69 -10.94
CA ARG A 125 -11.97 3.77 -10.79
C ARG A 125 -12.68 3.69 -12.15
N GLY A 126 -12.19 4.41 -13.15
CA GLY A 126 -12.71 4.36 -14.51
C GLY A 126 -12.53 2.99 -15.18
N TYR A 127 -11.43 2.28 -14.88
CA TYR A 127 -11.26 0.89 -15.36
C TYR A 127 -12.24 -0.06 -14.68
N ARG A 128 -12.39 0.00 -13.36
CA ARG A 128 -13.33 -0.84 -12.61
C ARG A 128 -14.76 -0.66 -13.14
N GLN A 129 -15.21 0.56 -13.30
CA GLN A 129 -16.55 0.85 -13.82
C GLN A 129 -16.77 0.20 -15.20
N ARG A 130 -15.81 0.34 -16.14
CA ARG A 130 -15.90 -0.30 -17.46
C ARG A 130 -15.92 -1.81 -17.40
N ILE A 131 -15.20 -2.42 -16.46
CA ILE A 131 -15.19 -3.87 -16.25
C ILE A 131 -16.54 -4.32 -15.67
N GLU A 132 -17.10 -3.59 -14.71
CA GLU A 132 -18.40 -3.88 -14.10
C GLU A 132 -19.55 -3.78 -15.12
N GLU A 133 -19.49 -2.80 -16.02
CA GLU A 133 -20.44 -2.62 -17.12
C GLU A 133 -20.28 -3.67 -18.23
N SER A 134 -19.17 -4.42 -18.22
CA SER A 134 -18.92 -5.48 -19.20
C SER A 134 -19.58 -6.80 -18.80
N ASP A 135 -20.24 -7.46 -19.76
CA ASP A 135 -20.78 -8.81 -19.58
C ASP A 135 -19.69 -9.91 -19.58
N ASN A 136 -18.42 -9.55 -19.72
CA ASN A 136 -17.31 -10.47 -19.81
C ASN A 136 -16.84 -10.92 -18.43
N ALA A 137 -17.17 -12.18 -18.06
CA ALA A 137 -16.77 -12.78 -16.79
C ALA A 137 -15.23 -12.80 -16.58
N TYR A 138 -14.47 -13.00 -17.65
CA TYR A 138 -13.00 -13.01 -17.59
C TYR A 138 -12.42 -11.65 -17.19
N LEU A 139 -13.01 -10.54 -17.66
CA LEU A 139 -12.58 -9.20 -17.26
C LEU A 139 -12.90 -8.92 -15.80
N ARG A 140 -14.01 -9.45 -15.28
CA ARG A 140 -14.37 -9.31 -13.86
C ARG A 140 -13.41 -10.02 -12.91
N GLU A 141 -12.87 -11.18 -13.32
CA GLU A 141 -11.82 -11.86 -12.54
C GLU A 141 -10.55 -11.04 -12.42
N ARG A 142 -10.24 -10.22 -13.44
CA ARG A 142 -9.07 -9.31 -13.45
C ARG A 142 -9.21 -8.09 -12.55
N THR A 143 -10.41 -7.82 -12.03
CA THR A 143 -10.63 -6.68 -11.12
C THR A 143 -9.79 -6.79 -9.85
N ASN A 144 -9.61 -8.00 -9.32
CA ASN A 144 -8.80 -8.24 -8.13
C ASN A 144 -7.31 -7.90 -8.37
N ASP A 145 -6.77 -8.27 -9.54
CA ASP A 145 -5.39 -7.96 -9.91
C ASP A 145 -5.15 -6.44 -9.97
N LEU A 146 -6.13 -5.69 -10.52
CA LEU A 146 -6.08 -4.23 -10.54
C LEU A 146 -6.11 -3.62 -9.13
N MET A 147 -6.91 -4.17 -8.22
CA MET A 147 -6.98 -3.71 -6.83
C MET A 147 -5.67 -3.96 -6.08
N GLU A 148 -4.99 -5.06 -6.35
CA GLU A 148 -3.69 -5.35 -5.76
C GLU A 148 -2.62 -4.36 -6.25
N VAL A 149 -2.58 -4.08 -7.56
CA VAL A 149 -1.68 -3.07 -8.15
C VAL A 149 -1.96 -1.69 -7.57
N GLU A 150 -3.25 -1.28 -7.48
CA GLU A 150 -3.65 -0.02 -6.85
C GLU A 150 -3.11 0.10 -5.42
N THR A 151 -3.41 -0.90 -4.59
CA THR A 151 -3.00 -0.91 -3.18
C THR A 151 -1.48 -0.85 -3.04
N ARG A 152 -0.75 -1.58 -3.86
CA ARG A 152 0.72 -1.58 -3.87
C ARG A 152 1.30 -0.22 -4.23
N LEU A 153 0.80 0.40 -5.32
CA LEU A 153 1.26 1.71 -5.75
C LEU A 153 0.90 2.81 -4.75
N LEU A 154 -0.31 2.81 -4.19
CA LEU A 154 -0.70 3.78 -3.18
C LEU A 154 0.16 3.66 -1.91
N ARG A 155 0.49 2.45 -1.48
CA ARG A 155 1.42 2.23 -0.37
C ARG A 155 2.84 2.71 -0.70
N ALA A 156 3.30 2.47 -1.92
CA ALA A 156 4.61 2.96 -2.37
C ALA A 156 4.66 4.49 -2.41
N LEU A 157 3.58 5.15 -2.81
CA LEU A 157 3.43 6.61 -2.76
C LEU A 157 3.44 7.14 -1.33
N GLU A 158 2.70 6.49 -0.42
CA GLU A 158 2.65 6.88 1.00
C GLU A 158 4.01 6.73 1.68
N ARG A 159 4.73 5.63 1.45
CA ARG A 159 6.07 5.39 1.99
C ARG A 159 7.10 6.41 1.51
N GLY A 160 6.92 6.97 0.32
CA GLY A 160 7.73 8.09 -0.17
C GLY A 160 7.53 9.36 0.64
N LYS A 161 6.33 9.57 1.19
CA LYS A 161 5.97 10.71 2.03
C LYS A 161 6.29 10.48 3.51
N THR A 162 6.19 9.23 3.97
CA THR A 162 6.37 8.87 5.39
C THR A 162 7.18 7.58 5.47
N ALA A 163 8.49 7.68 5.57
CA ALA A 163 9.31 6.54 5.96
C ALA A 163 9.00 6.21 7.42
N ALA A 164 7.93 5.46 7.66
CA ALA A 164 7.62 4.91 8.97
C ALA A 164 8.74 3.94 9.36
N LYS A 165 9.68 4.42 10.16
CA LYS A 165 10.79 3.64 10.68
C LYS A 165 10.21 2.70 11.73
N ILE A 166 10.02 1.43 11.36
CA ILE A 166 9.65 0.42 12.34
C ILE A 166 10.80 0.30 13.33
N GLU A 167 10.52 0.55 14.60
CA GLU A 167 11.52 0.42 15.65
C GLU A 167 12.06 -1.01 15.70
N PRO A 168 13.36 -1.20 15.95
CA PRO A 168 13.90 -2.54 16.18
C PRO A 168 13.15 -3.24 17.31
N ASN A 169 12.80 -4.50 17.12
CA ASN A 169 12.02 -5.33 18.04
C ASN A 169 10.54 -4.91 18.23
N ALA A 170 9.95 -4.16 17.32
CA ALA A 170 8.51 -3.93 17.31
C ALA A 170 7.74 -5.21 16.93
N ILE A 171 6.60 -5.42 17.55
CA ILE A 171 5.63 -6.45 17.16
C ILE A 171 4.69 -5.81 16.13
N VAL A 172 4.71 -6.30 14.89
CA VAL A 172 3.83 -5.82 13.84
C VAL A 172 2.47 -6.51 13.95
N VAL A 173 1.40 -5.70 14.06
CA VAL A 173 0.02 -6.15 14.09
C VAL A 173 -0.69 -5.54 12.88
N ALA A 174 -1.35 -6.36 12.07
CA ALA A 174 -2.07 -5.97 10.86
C ALA A 174 -3.59 -6.14 11.04
#